data_995cf5f52386a6c937d9c74389fa8115
#
_entry.id   995cf5f52386a6c937d9c74389fa8115
#
_cell.length_a   1.000
_cell.length_b   1.000
_cell.length_c   1.000
_cell.angle_alpha   90.00
_cell.angle_beta   90.00
_cell.angle_gamma   90.00
#
_symmetry.space_group_name_H-M   'P 1'
#
loop_
_entity.id
_entity.type
_entity.pdbx_description
1 polymer ?
#
loop_
_entity_poly.entity_id
_entity_poly.type
_entity_poly.pdbx_seq_one_letter_code
_entity_poly.pdbx_strand_id
1 'polypeptide(L)'
;MVGAFTQASARGSAAVLGIAFVQNIYGNSGMTPLMIVSAVPLYNIYSVIILTFCANNQDHSDKAATIKRAFKNILTNPIILGIAAGVPFSLLNIELSPLVLKTVTNVAQTATPMALLAVGAGFEGRKAIKKLKPTMIATFIKLVALPAIYFPFAIAMGFRESALVAILIMVGSPTTVTCYIMA
;
A
#
# COMPACT_ATOMS: atom_id res chain seq x y z
N MET A 1 -5.04 18.00 -2.22
CA MET A 1 -4.60 17.46 -3.53
C MET A 1 -3.16 16.93 -3.51
N VAL A 2 -2.21 17.61 -2.90
CA VAL A 2 -0.79 17.18 -2.88
C VAL A 2 -0.62 15.81 -2.22
N GLY A 3 -1.21 15.56 -1.05
CA GLY A 3 -1.09 14.28 -0.36
C GLY A 3 -1.62 13.08 -1.15
N ALA A 4 -2.79 13.21 -1.79
CA ALA A 4 -3.35 12.16 -2.64
C ALA A 4 -2.49 11.90 -3.88
N PHE A 5 -1.92 12.94 -4.51
CA PHE A 5 -0.98 12.81 -5.62
C PHE A 5 0.29 12.07 -5.20
N THR A 6 0.88 12.46 -4.07
CA THR A 6 2.09 11.81 -3.54
C THR A 6 1.87 10.33 -3.24
N GLN A 7 0.73 10.00 -2.62
CA GLN A 7 0.37 8.60 -2.37
C GLN A 7 0.15 7.80 -3.66
N ALA A 8 -0.57 8.37 -4.63
CA ALA A 8 -0.83 7.71 -5.90
C ALA A 8 0.46 7.45 -6.70
N SER A 9 1.44 8.37 -6.59
CA SER A 9 2.73 8.25 -7.27
C SER A 9 3.69 7.26 -6.60
N ALA A 10 3.61 7.07 -5.27
CA ALA A 10 4.59 6.28 -4.53
C ALA A 10 4.08 4.88 -4.17
N ARG A 11 2.81 4.75 -3.77
CA ARG A 11 2.27 3.52 -3.20
C ARG A 11 1.76 2.55 -4.26
N GLY A 12 2.21 1.28 -4.20
CA GLY A 12 1.80 0.21 -5.10
C GLY A 12 0.89 -0.84 -4.44
N SER A 13 0.15 -1.60 -5.27
CA SER A 13 -0.74 -2.70 -4.87
C SER A 13 0.00 -4.05 -4.85
N ALA A 14 1.22 -4.08 -4.35
CA ALA A 14 2.06 -5.27 -4.37
C ALA A 14 1.48 -6.44 -3.56
N ALA A 15 0.73 -6.16 -2.50
CA ALA A 15 0.13 -7.20 -1.67
C ALA A 15 -0.93 -8.03 -2.43
N VAL A 16 -1.68 -7.39 -3.34
CA VAL A 16 -2.73 -8.08 -4.11
C VAL A 16 -2.14 -8.73 -5.36
N LEU A 17 -1.31 -8.00 -6.09
CA LEU A 17 -0.77 -8.46 -7.37
C LEU A 17 0.53 -9.27 -7.21
N GLY A 18 1.37 -8.92 -6.22
CA GLY A 18 2.72 -9.44 -6.09
C GLY A 18 2.75 -10.95 -5.89
N ILE A 19 2.01 -11.47 -4.94
CA ILE A 19 1.98 -12.91 -4.65
C ILE A 19 1.47 -13.68 -5.89
N ALA A 20 0.36 -13.23 -6.48
CA ALA A 20 -0.24 -13.91 -7.62
C ALA A 20 0.71 -13.97 -8.82
N PHE A 21 1.39 -12.86 -9.15
CA PHE A 21 2.34 -12.83 -10.26
C PHE A 21 3.56 -13.72 -10.01
N VAL A 22 4.17 -13.63 -8.81
CA VAL A 22 5.35 -14.44 -8.50
C VAL A 22 5.00 -15.93 -8.46
N GLN A 23 3.87 -16.30 -7.89
CA GLN A 23 3.40 -17.69 -7.89
C GLN A 23 3.13 -18.22 -9.30
N ASN A 24 2.56 -17.41 -10.19
CA ASN A 24 2.31 -17.83 -11.58
C ASN A 24 3.60 -17.99 -12.40
N ILE A 25 4.64 -17.18 -12.12
CA ILE A 25 5.90 -17.23 -12.86
C ILE A 25 6.82 -18.33 -12.33
N TYR A 26 6.92 -18.47 -11.00
CA TYR A 26 7.92 -19.33 -10.35
C TYR A 26 7.34 -20.55 -9.65
N GLY A 27 6.02 -20.73 -9.62
CA GLY A 27 5.35 -21.83 -8.92
C GLY A 27 5.37 -21.72 -7.39
N ASN A 28 6.00 -20.66 -6.84
CA ASN A 28 6.05 -20.39 -5.41
C ASN A 28 5.98 -18.88 -5.15
N SER A 29 5.70 -18.48 -3.90
CA SER A 29 5.58 -17.05 -3.55
C SER A 29 6.92 -16.33 -3.37
N GLY A 30 8.04 -17.06 -3.33
CA GLY A 30 9.40 -16.52 -3.21
C GLY A 30 9.55 -15.55 -2.03
N MET A 31 10.22 -14.42 -2.26
CA MET A 31 10.44 -13.35 -1.29
C MET A 31 9.24 -12.40 -1.11
N THR A 32 8.16 -12.56 -1.89
CA THR A 32 7.03 -11.63 -1.90
C THR A 32 6.33 -11.47 -0.55
N PRO A 33 6.05 -12.52 0.24
CA PRO A 33 5.45 -12.37 1.57
C PRO A 33 6.31 -11.53 2.51
N LEU A 34 7.62 -11.75 2.51
CA LEU A 34 8.55 -10.98 3.34
C LEU A 34 8.56 -9.49 2.97
N MET A 35 8.56 -9.19 1.67
CA MET A 35 8.48 -7.81 1.18
C MET A 35 7.15 -7.14 1.56
N ILE A 36 6.04 -7.87 1.52
CA ILE A 36 4.73 -7.35 1.91
C ILE A 36 4.72 -7.02 3.40
N VAL A 37 5.18 -7.94 4.25
CA VAL A 37 5.22 -7.75 5.70
C VAL A 37 6.11 -6.58 6.10
N SER A 38 7.22 -6.35 5.41
CA SER A 38 8.12 -5.22 5.68
C SER A 38 7.59 -3.89 5.14
N ALA A 39 7.05 -3.88 3.92
CA ALA A 39 6.72 -2.65 3.21
C ALA A 39 5.32 -2.11 3.55
N VAL A 40 4.33 -2.97 3.75
CA VAL A 40 2.93 -2.52 3.96
C VAL A 40 2.77 -1.68 5.25
N PRO A 41 3.34 -2.05 6.41
CA PRO A 41 3.31 -1.20 7.59
C PRO A 41 3.95 0.16 7.36
N LEU A 42 5.12 0.19 6.70
CA LEU A 42 5.83 1.44 6.40
C LEU A 42 5.00 2.34 5.46
N TYR A 43 4.43 1.78 4.40
CA TYR A 43 3.56 2.54 3.50
C TYR A 43 2.34 3.13 4.23
N ASN A 44 1.74 2.40 5.17
CA ASN A 44 0.61 2.91 5.94
C ASN A 44 1.03 4.05 6.87
N ILE A 45 2.16 3.92 7.56
CA ILE A 45 2.72 4.98 8.42
C ILE A 45 3.02 6.24 7.59
N TYR A 46 3.77 6.10 6.49
CA TYR A 46 4.08 7.22 5.60
C TYR A 46 2.82 7.88 5.01
N SER A 47 1.82 7.07 4.64
CA SER A 47 0.56 7.60 4.12
C SER A 47 -0.16 8.48 5.13
N VAL A 48 -0.26 8.03 6.38
CA VAL A 48 -0.89 8.81 7.46
C VAL A 48 -0.11 10.10 7.73
N ILE A 49 1.22 10.03 7.76
CA ILE A 49 2.09 11.19 7.95
C ILE A 49 1.86 12.20 6.83
N ILE A 50 2.00 11.78 5.56
CA ILE A 50 1.85 12.66 4.39
C ILE A 50 0.46 13.32 4.38
N LEU A 51 -0.60 12.55 4.60
CA LEU A 51 -1.95 13.09 4.60
C LEU A 51 -2.16 14.10 5.74
N THR A 52 -1.66 13.81 6.93
CA THR A 52 -1.78 14.71 8.08
C THR A 52 -1.04 16.03 7.82
N PHE A 53 0.17 15.98 7.30
CA PHE A 53 0.93 17.18 6.97
C PHE A 53 0.33 17.97 5.81
N CYS A 54 -0.14 17.28 4.76
CA CYS A 54 -0.77 17.93 3.61
C CYS A 54 -2.16 18.50 3.91
N ALA A 55 -2.89 17.94 4.87
CA ALA A 55 -4.17 18.48 5.33
C ALA A 55 -3.99 19.77 6.15
N ASN A 56 -2.89 19.90 6.89
CA ASN A 56 -2.65 21.00 7.84
C ASN A 56 -1.96 22.22 7.20
N ASN A 57 -1.61 22.19 5.91
CA ASN A 57 -0.95 23.31 5.23
C ASN A 57 -1.86 24.57 5.05
N GLN A 58 -3.09 24.55 5.52
CA GLN A 58 -3.99 25.70 5.49
C GLN A 58 -4.02 26.52 6.77
N ASP A 59 -3.53 25.98 7.89
CA ASP A 59 -3.41 26.70 9.15
C ASP A 59 -1.96 26.62 9.65
N HIS A 60 -1.30 27.77 9.73
CA HIS A 60 0.06 27.94 10.26
C HIS A 60 0.18 27.66 11.78
N SER A 61 -0.70 26.87 12.36
CA SER A 61 -0.71 26.57 13.79
C SER A 61 0.14 25.35 14.12
N ASP A 62 1.05 25.58 15.03
CA ASP A 62 1.83 24.66 15.88
C ASP A 62 2.24 23.31 15.27
N LYS A 63 3.50 23.20 14.83
CA LYS A 63 4.11 21.95 14.34
C LYS A 63 3.97 20.81 15.36
N ALA A 64 4.02 21.10 16.66
CA ALA A 64 3.83 20.12 17.72
C ALA A 64 2.42 19.53 17.74
N ALA A 65 1.39 20.34 17.52
CA ALA A 65 0.01 19.87 17.42
C ALA A 65 -0.19 18.96 16.18
N THR A 66 0.45 19.28 15.05
CA THR A 66 0.41 18.48 13.83
C THR A 66 1.07 17.12 14.04
N ILE A 67 2.23 17.06 14.68
CA ILE A 67 2.93 15.81 15.00
C ILE A 67 2.08 14.95 15.95
N LYS A 68 1.49 15.55 16.98
CA LYS A 68 0.60 14.83 17.91
C LYS A 68 -0.64 14.25 17.21
N ARG A 69 -1.23 15.00 16.27
CA ARG A 69 -2.34 14.51 15.44
C ARG A 69 -1.89 13.36 14.52
N ALA A 70 -0.74 13.48 13.87
CA ALA A 70 -0.19 12.41 13.05
C ALA A 70 0.02 11.13 13.86
N PHE A 71 0.61 11.23 15.03
CA PHE A 71 0.84 10.10 15.93
C PHE A 71 -0.49 9.46 16.40
N LYS A 72 -1.46 10.29 16.80
CA LYS A 72 -2.79 9.80 17.14
C LYS A 72 -3.45 9.08 15.95
N ASN A 73 -3.40 9.64 14.75
CA ASN A 73 -3.97 9.04 13.54
C ASN A 73 -3.29 7.72 13.17
N ILE A 74 -1.99 7.59 13.41
CA ILE A 74 -1.26 6.31 13.25
C ILE A 74 -1.79 5.27 14.22
N LEU A 75 -1.85 5.61 15.51
CA LEU A 75 -2.29 4.69 16.56
C LEU A 75 -3.77 4.27 16.45
N THR A 76 -4.61 5.13 15.90
CA THR A 76 -6.05 4.84 15.70
C THR A 76 -6.38 4.31 14.30
N ASN A 77 -5.38 4.14 13.43
CA ASN A 77 -5.60 3.65 12.09
C ASN A 77 -5.98 2.16 12.12
N PRO A 78 -7.15 1.74 11.61
CA PRO A 78 -7.61 0.36 11.68
C PRO A 78 -6.68 -0.63 10.97
N ILE A 79 -5.98 -0.20 9.91
CA ILE A 79 -5.02 -1.03 9.19
C ILE A 79 -3.79 -1.31 10.06
N ILE A 80 -3.27 -0.28 10.74
CA ILE A 80 -2.12 -0.41 11.64
C ILE A 80 -2.49 -1.25 12.85
N LEU A 81 -3.68 -1.02 13.42
CA LEU A 81 -4.19 -1.85 14.53
C LEU A 81 -4.36 -3.31 14.12
N GLY A 82 -4.87 -3.60 12.92
CA GLY A 82 -4.99 -4.95 12.40
C GLY A 82 -3.64 -5.66 12.24
N ILE A 83 -2.63 -4.95 11.72
CA ILE A 83 -1.25 -5.48 11.62
C ILE A 83 -0.68 -5.74 13.02
N ALA A 84 -0.80 -4.78 13.94
CA ALA A 84 -0.32 -4.90 15.32
C ALA A 84 -0.98 -6.07 16.07
N ALA A 85 -2.27 -6.32 15.83
CA ALA A 85 -2.97 -7.46 16.37
C ALA A 85 -2.49 -8.81 15.80
N GLY A 86 -2.08 -8.85 14.52
CA GLY A 86 -1.59 -10.07 13.88
C GLY A 86 -0.15 -10.44 14.27
N VAL A 87 0.70 -9.47 14.59
CA VAL A 87 2.11 -9.69 14.91
C VAL A 87 2.33 -10.66 16.09
N PRO A 88 1.62 -10.57 17.24
CA PRO A 88 1.79 -11.51 18.34
C PRO A 88 1.49 -12.96 17.95
N PHE A 89 0.47 -13.21 17.13
CA PHE A 89 0.14 -14.55 16.66
C PHE A 89 1.27 -15.15 15.83
N SER A 90 1.90 -14.33 14.98
CA SER A 90 3.04 -14.75 14.18
C SER A 90 4.30 -14.99 15.01
N LEU A 91 4.62 -14.10 15.95
CA LEU A 91 5.84 -14.21 16.77
C LEU A 91 5.77 -15.33 17.79
N LEU A 92 4.59 -15.57 18.35
CA LEU A 92 4.38 -16.63 19.36
C LEU A 92 4.04 -17.98 18.72
N ASN A 93 4.01 -18.07 17.38
CA ASN A 93 3.60 -19.25 16.61
C ASN A 93 2.27 -19.85 17.14
N ILE A 94 1.30 -18.98 17.45
CA ILE A 94 -0.01 -19.41 17.94
C ILE A 94 -0.79 -20.00 16.77
N GLU A 95 -0.96 -21.32 16.78
CA GLU A 95 -1.79 -22.02 15.81
C GLU A 95 -3.26 -21.80 16.15
N LEU A 96 -3.97 -21.08 15.28
CA LEU A 96 -5.42 -20.95 15.39
C LEU A 96 -6.10 -22.26 14.95
N SER A 97 -7.20 -22.62 15.61
CA SER A 97 -7.96 -23.77 15.16
C SER A 97 -8.38 -23.62 13.70
N PRO A 98 -8.43 -24.71 12.91
CA PRO A 98 -8.75 -24.65 11.47
C PRO A 98 -10.06 -23.92 11.18
N LEU A 99 -11.04 -24.03 12.07
CA LEU A 99 -12.33 -23.34 11.93
C LEU A 99 -12.16 -21.82 12.05
N VAL A 100 -11.44 -21.35 13.06
CA VAL A 100 -11.18 -19.92 13.28
C VAL A 100 -10.37 -19.34 12.13
N LEU A 101 -9.30 -20.04 11.73
CA LEU A 101 -8.45 -19.61 10.62
C LEU A 101 -9.25 -19.49 9.31
N LYS A 102 -10.09 -20.48 8.99
CA LYS A 102 -10.95 -20.47 7.81
C LYS A 102 -11.95 -19.31 7.85
N THR A 103 -12.56 -19.07 9.00
CA THR A 103 -13.52 -17.97 9.17
C THR A 103 -12.85 -16.62 8.97
N VAL A 104 -11.72 -16.37 9.62
CA VAL A 104 -10.93 -15.12 9.47
C VAL A 104 -10.50 -14.92 8.02
N THR A 105 -10.01 -15.98 7.37
CA THR A 105 -9.60 -15.94 5.96
C THR A 105 -10.77 -15.60 5.03
N ASN A 106 -11.92 -16.21 5.21
CA ASN A 106 -13.11 -15.93 4.40
C ASN A 106 -13.54 -14.46 4.54
N VAL A 107 -13.57 -13.93 5.78
CA VAL A 107 -13.87 -12.52 6.02
C VAL A 107 -12.82 -11.61 5.36
N ALA A 108 -11.54 -11.93 5.52
CA ALA A 108 -10.44 -11.16 4.90
C ALA A 108 -10.52 -11.13 3.37
N GLN A 109 -10.93 -12.23 2.73
CA GLN A 109 -11.11 -12.31 1.28
C GLN A 109 -12.22 -11.40 0.75
N THR A 110 -13.19 -11.00 1.55
CA THR A 110 -14.24 -10.07 1.13
C THR A 110 -13.77 -8.62 1.05
N ALA A 111 -12.67 -8.28 1.71
CA ALA A 111 -12.17 -6.91 1.80
C ALA A 111 -11.82 -6.31 0.43
N THR A 112 -11.11 -7.06 -0.43
CA THR A 112 -10.71 -6.57 -1.76
C THR A 112 -11.91 -6.35 -2.69
N PRO A 113 -12.87 -7.29 -2.86
CA PRO A 113 -14.06 -7.06 -3.67
C PRO A 113 -14.91 -5.88 -3.17
N MET A 114 -15.11 -5.78 -1.87
CA MET A 114 -15.88 -4.66 -1.29
C MET A 114 -15.19 -3.31 -1.50
N ALA A 115 -13.88 -3.26 -1.36
CA ALA A 115 -13.10 -2.06 -1.59
C ALA A 115 -13.15 -1.64 -3.07
N LEU A 116 -13.10 -2.58 -4.02
CA LEU A 116 -13.24 -2.30 -5.45
C LEU A 116 -14.64 -1.79 -5.80
N LEU A 117 -15.70 -2.37 -5.21
CA LEU A 117 -17.06 -1.87 -5.36
C LEU A 117 -17.20 -0.45 -4.82
N ALA A 118 -16.63 -0.15 -3.67
CA ALA A 118 -16.64 1.19 -3.08
C ALA A 118 -15.93 2.23 -3.98
N VAL A 119 -14.78 1.87 -4.58
CA VAL A 119 -14.07 2.72 -5.54
C VAL A 119 -14.92 2.94 -6.79
N GLY A 120 -15.53 1.88 -7.33
CA GLY A 120 -16.41 1.97 -8.50
C GLY A 120 -17.64 2.84 -8.23
N ALA A 121 -18.29 2.67 -7.08
CA ALA A 121 -19.45 3.46 -6.68
C ALA A 121 -19.12 4.96 -6.46
N GLY A 122 -17.90 5.26 -5.96
CA GLY A 122 -17.42 6.62 -5.76
C GLY A 122 -16.81 7.27 -7.02
N PHE A 123 -16.78 6.58 -8.16
CA PHE A 123 -16.14 7.10 -9.37
C PHE A 123 -17.01 8.15 -10.08
N GLU A 124 -16.51 9.37 -10.13
CA GLU A 124 -17.14 10.48 -10.85
C GLU A 124 -16.34 10.83 -12.12
N GLY A 125 -16.79 10.33 -13.28
CA GLY A 125 -16.11 10.50 -14.55
C GLY A 125 -15.80 11.97 -14.92
N ARG A 126 -16.70 12.91 -14.63
CA ARG A 126 -16.48 14.35 -14.87
C ARG A 126 -15.32 14.91 -14.04
N LYS A 127 -15.18 14.50 -12.78
CA LYS A 127 -14.06 14.91 -11.93
C LYS A 127 -12.75 14.26 -12.36
N ALA A 128 -12.81 13.02 -12.83
CA ALA A 128 -11.64 12.29 -13.34
C ALA A 128 -11.06 12.98 -14.58
N ILE A 129 -11.90 13.37 -15.55
CA ILE A 129 -11.48 14.08 -16.77
C ILE A 129 -10.82 15.43 -16.44
N LYS A 130 -11.37 16.20 -15.50
CA LYS A 130 -10.78 17.47 -15.05
C LYS A 130 -9.39 17.34 -14.42
N LYS A 131 -9.06 16.14 -13.88
CA LYS A 131 -7.79 15.85 -13.22
C LYS A 131 -6.88 14.92 -14.03
N LEU A 132 -7.10 14.84 -15.34
CA LEU A 132 -6.37 13.91 -16.21
C LEU A 132 -4.86 14.18 -16.20
N LYS A 133 -4.43 15.45 -16.29
CA LYS A 133 -3.00 15.82 -16.26
C LYS A 133 -2.27 15.30 -15.01
N PRO A 134 -2.67 15.65 -13.78
CA PRO A 134 -1.97 15.13 -12.59
C PRO A 134 -2.07 13.60 -12.48
N THR A 135 -3.16 12.99 -12.93
CA THR A 135 -3.30 11.53 -12.94
C THR A 135 -2.30 10.88 -13.88
N MET A 136 -2.17 11.38 -15.10
CA MET A 136 -1.19 10.87 -16.08
C MET A 136 0.25 11.01 -15.56
N ILE A 137 0.58 12.15 -14.96
CA ILE A 137 1.91 12.37 -14.36
C ILE A 137 2.17 11.38 -13.22
N ALA A 138 1.21 11.21 -12.29
CA ALA A 138 1.34 10.25 -11.20
C ALA A 138 1.50 8.81 -11.72
N THR A 139 0.72 8.43 -12.72
CA THR A 139 0.80 7.12 -13.37
C THR A 139 2.14 6.90 -14.05
N PHE A 140 2.63 7.89 -14.79
CA PHE A 140 3.94 7.83 -15.43
C PHE A 140 5.08 7.69 -14.41
N ILE A 141 5.05 8.50 -13.35
CA ILE A 141 6.03 8.38 -12.26
C ILE A 141 5.99 6.97 -11.67
N LYS A 142 4.78 6.46 -11.36
CA LYS A 142 4.61 5.16 -10.69
C LYS A 142 4.99 3.98 -11.55
N LEU A 143 4.55 3.95 -12.81
CA LEU A 143 4.68 2.77 -13.67
C LEU A 143 5.94 2.78 -14.55
N VAL A 144 6.54 3.95 -14.74
CA VAL A 144 7.71 4.09 -15.63
C VAL A 144 8.93 4.63 -14.86
N ALA A 145 8.83 5.82 -14.27
CA ALA A 145 9.99 6.47 -13.68
C ALA A 145 10.55 5.70 -12.47
N LEU A 146 9.71 5.29 -11.53
CA LEU A 146 10.16 4.52 -10.37
C LEU A 146 10.76 3.17 -10.75
N PRO A 147 10.12 2.31 -11.57
CA PRO A 147 10.76 1.08 -12.03
C PRO A 147 12.07 1.33 -12.79
N ALA A 148 12.12 2.33 -13.67
CA ALA A 148 13.34 2.66 -14.43
C ALA A 148 14.53 3.05 -13.55
N ILE A 149 14.29 3.67 -12.39
CA ILE A 149 15.33 4.03 -11.43
C ILE A 149 15.69 2.85 -10.53
N TYR A 150 14.68 2.23 -9.90
CA TYR A 150 14.92 1.22 -8.87
C TYR A 150 15.33 -0.14 -9.43
N PHE A 151 14.90 -0.49 -10.64
CA PHE A 151 15.21 -1.79 -11.23
C PHE A 151 16.71 -1.98 -11.56
N PRO A 152 17.39 -1.02 -12.24
CA PRO A 152 18.84 -1.10 -12.43
C PRO A 152 19.61 -1.12 -11.11
N PHE A 153 19.13 -0.33 -10.11
CA PHE A 153 19.75 -0.31 -8.78
C PHE A 153 19.62 -1.66 -8.07
N ALA A 154 18.44 -2.30 -8.14
CA ALA A 154 18.25 -3.65 -7.59
C ALA A 154 19.16 -4.69 -8.24
N ILE A 155 19.35 -4.60 -9.57
CA ILE A 155 20.27 -5.47 -10.30
C ILE A 155 21.70 -5.24 -9.84
N ALA A 156 22.12 -4.00 -9.63
CA ALA A 156 23.45 -3.64 -9.15
C ALA A 156 23.70 -4.14 -7.71
N MET A 157 22.66 -4.18 -6.87
CA MET A 157 22.73 -4.77 -5.52
C MET A 157 22.76 -6.30 -5.50
N GLY A 158 22.68 -6.96 -6.67
CA GLY A 158 22.78 -8.42 -6.77
C GLY A 158 21.46 -9.16 -6.66
N PHE A 159 20.32 -8.48 -6.60
CA PHE A 159 19.01 -9.16 -6.65
C PHE A 159 18.79 -9.82 -8.01
N ARG A 160 18.30 -11.07 -8.01
CA ARG A 160 18.06 -11.87 -9.20
C ARG A 160 16.74 -12.67 -9.06
N GLU A 161 16.26 -13.20 -10.16
CA GLU A 161 15.12 -14.12 -10.22
C GLU A 161 13.87 -13.63 -9.45
N SER A 162 13.31 -14.46 -8.57
CA SER A 162 12.08 -14.16 -7.84
C SER A 162 12.17 -12.93 -6.96
N ALA A 163 13.36 -12.63 -6.39
CA ALA A 163 13.58 -11.44 -5.58
C ALA A 163 13.51 -10.16 -6.43
N LEU A 164 14.12 -10.19 -7.63
CA LEU A 164 14.09 -9.06 -8.56
C LEU A 164 12.68 -8.79 -9.08
N VAL A 165 11.93 -9.86 -9.41
CA VAL A 165 10.53 -9.73 -9.84
C VAL A 165 9.65 -9.21 -8.71
N ALA A 166 9.86 -9.66 -7.47
CA ALA A 166 9.14 -9.13 -6.32
C ALA A 166 9.38 -7.61 -6.13
N ILE A 167 10.63 -7.15 -6.26
CA ILE A 167 10.99 -5.72 -6.22
C ILE A 167 10.30 -4.96 -7.36
N LEU A 168 10.36 -5.49 -8.59
CA LEU A 168 9.73 -4.86 -9.76
C LEU A 168 8.21 -4.68 -9.56
N ILE A 169 7.54 -5.72 -9.07
CA ILE A 169 6.10 -5.66 -8.80
C ILE A 169 5.80 -4.67 -7.66
N MET A 170 6.64 -4.63 -6.62
CA MET A 170 6.50 -3.70 -5.51
C MET A 170 6.55 -2.25 -5.97
N VAL A 171 7.52 -1.92 -6.81
CA VAL A 171 7.77 -0.57 -7.31
C VAL A 171 6.83 -0.23 -8.46
N GLY A 172 6.62 -1.14 -9.41
CA GLY A 172 5.90 -0.92 -10.66
C GLY A 172 4.42 -1.29 -10.65
N SER A 173 3.87 -1.82 -9.54
CA SER A 173 2.44 -2.10 -9.48
C SER A 173 1.59 -0.82 -9.42
N PRO A 174 0.38 -0.81 -10.00
CA PRO A 174 -0.52 0.33 -9.94
C PRO A 174 -0.88 0.66 -8.48
N THR A 175 -1.44 1.84 -8.27
CA THR A 175 -1.80 2.31 -6.93
C THR A 175 -2.85 1.39 -6.28
N THR A 176 -2.77 1.26 -4.97
CA THR A 176 -3.68 0.40 -4.20
C THR A 176 -5.00 1.09 -3.89
N VAL A 177 -6.08 0.30 -3.76
CA VAL A 177 -7.40 0.77 -3.32
C VAL A 177 -7.33 1.48 -1.96
N THR A 178 -6.40 1.09 -1.09
CA THR A 178 -6.19 1.75 0.20
C THR A 178 -5.82 3.24 0.06
N CYS A 179 -5.19 3.65 -1.05
CA CYS A 179 -4.93 5.07 -1.31
C CYS A 179 -6.21 5.87 -1.48
N TYR A 180 -7.23 5.29 -2.10
CA TYR A 180 -8.54 5.92 -2.25
C TYR A 180 -9.28 6.02 -0.90
N ILE A 181 -9.22 4.97 -0.09
CA ILE A 181 -9.89 4.94 1.23
C ILE A 181 -9.27 5.95 2.20
N MET A 182 -7.95 6.17 2.11
CA MET A 182 -7.22 7.07 3.01
C MET A 182 -7.19 8.55 2.55
N ALA A 183 -7.45 8.82 1.27
CA ALA A 183 -7.41 10.16 0.66
C ALA A 183 -8.71 10.93 0.80
#